data_2947d13373d6817b86ea2c2a2a4977f5
#
_entry.id   2947d13373d6817b86ea2c2a2a4977f5
#
_cell.length_a   1.000
_cell.length_b   1.000
_cell.length_c   1.000
_cell.angle_alpha   90.00
_cell.angle_beta   90.00
_cell.angle_gamma   90.00
#
_symmetry.space_group_name_H-M   'P 1'
#
loop_
_entity.id
_entity.type
_entity.pdbx_description
1 polymer ?
#
loop_
_entity_poly.entity_id
_entity_poly.type
_entity_poly.pdbx_seq_one_letter_code
_entity_poly.pdbx_strand_id
1 'polypeptide(L)'
;HRLSAVATDLYEAGREAARIFIGADSREEVIFTSGTTAGINLVAAGFARSFLSKGDKVVVSRVEHHSNIVPWQIACNNTGAELVVAEVDECGRLSAETVDASLDENVKLLAVTQVSNVLGVINPIKEIVAKAHAKGIPVLVDGAQGIVHCATDVKELDADFYVFSGHKIFAPTGIGLLYGKKEWLD
;
A
#
# COMPACT_ATOMS: atom_id res chain seq x y z
N HIS A 1 -36.02 6.08 -4.91
CA HIS A 1 -35.37 5.75 -6.19
C HIS A 1 -34.53 6.91 -6.77
N ARG A 2 -35.10 8.15 -6.96
CA ARG A 2 -34.35 9.29 -7.56
C ARG A 2 -33.13 9.70 -6.73
N LEU A 3 -33.27 9.87 -5.42
CA LEU A 3 -32.16 10.25 -4.53
C LEU A 3 -31.08 9.16 -4.48
N SER A 4 -31.47 7.90 -4.50
CA SER A 4 -30.54 6.76 -4.54
C SER A 4 -29.72 6.77 -5.84
N ALA A 5 -30.35 7.00 -7.00
CA ALA A 5 -29.64 7.10 -8.28
C ALA A 5 -28.64 8.26 -8.27
N VAL A 6 -29.05 9.46 -7.84
CA VAL A 6 -28.15 10.62 -7.72
C VAL A 6 -26.95 10.33 -6.78
N ALA A 7 -27.21 9.68 -5.64
CA ALA A 7 -26.13 9.32 -4.71
C ALA A 7 -25.15 8.32 -5.33
N THR A 8 -25.64 7.34 -6.07
CA THR A 8 -24.79 6.37 -6.81
C THR A 8 -23.98 7.08 -7.88
N ASP A 9 -24.60 7.98 -8.67
CA ASP A 9 -23.90 8.71 -9.72
C ASP A 9 -22.77 9.59 -9.14
N LEU A 10 -23.02 10.28 -8.02
CA LEU A 10 -22.00 11.08 -7.32
C LEU A 10 -20.87 10.22 -6.74
N TYR A 11 -21.19 9.05 -6.17
CA TYR A 11 -20.21 8.12 -5.64
C TYR A 11 -19.29 7.59 -6.76
N GLU A 12 -19.86 7.16 -7.89
CA GLU A 12 -19.10 6.65 -9.03
C GLU A 12 -18.30 7.76 -9.74
N ALA A 13 -18.83 9.00 -9.79
CA ALA A 13 -18.08 10.14 -10.29
C ALA A 13 -16.86 10.46 -9.40
N GLY A 14 -17.00 10.37 -8.07
CA GLY A 14 -15.89 10.50 -7.13
C GLY A 14 -14.83 9.40 -7.32
N ARG A 15 -15.27 8.16 -7.55
CA ARG A 15 -14.37 7.03 -7.84
C ARG A 15 -13.61 7.25 -9.14
N GLU A 16 -14.27 7.71 -10.19
CA GLU A 16 -13.64 8.03 -11.47
C GLU A 16 -12.63 9.18 -11.35
N ALA A 17 -12.95 10.24 -10.60
CA ALA A 17 -12.01 11.32 -10.32
C ALA A 17 -10.76 10.81 -9.58
N ALA A 18 -10.94 9.94 -8.60
CA ALA A 18 -9.84 9.31 -7.87
C ALA A 18 -8.98 8.42 -8.79
N ARG A 19 -9.60 7.61 -9.66
CA ARG A 19 -8.92 6.81 -10.67
C ARG A 19 -7.99 7.66 -11.54
N ILE A 20 -8.51 8.75 -12.09
CA ILE A 20 -7.75 9.67 -12.94
C ILE A 20 -6.60 10.30 -12.14
N PHE A 21 -6.87 10.70 -10.91
CA PHE A 21 -5.89 11.39 -10.04
C PHE A 21 -4.66 10.54 -9.74
N ILE A 22 -4.82 9.22 -9.55
CA ILE A 22 -3.71 8.31 -9.25
C ILE A 22 -3.18 7.55 -10.48
N GLY A 23 -3.76 7.77 -11.68
CA GLY A 23 -3.33 7.11 -12.91
C GLY A 23 -3.75 5.64 -13.04
N ALA A 24 -4.76 5.16 -12.27
CA ALA A 24 -5.24 3.78 -12.38
C ALA A 24 -5.94 3.50 -13.71
N ASP A 25 -5.90 2.26 -14.19
CA ASP A 25 -6.50 1.88 -15.49
C ASP A 25 -8.02 1.80 -15.40
N SER A 26 -8.53 1.30 -14.29
CA SER A 26 -9.95 1.03 -14.10
C SER A 26 -10.45 1.56 -12.76
N ARG A 27 -11.71 2.00 -12.69
CA ARG A 27 -12.33 2.41 -11.42
C ARG A 27 -12.61 1.24 -10.49
N GLU A 28 -12.67 0.02 -11.00
CA GLU A 28 -12.78 -1.21 -10.22
C GLU A 28 -11.55 -1.45 -9.35
N GLU A 29 -10.39 -0.88 -9.73
CA GLU A 29 -9.15 -0.90 -8.94
C GLU A 29 -9.15 0.11 -7.78
N VAL A 30 -10.19 0.97 -7.69
CA VAL A 30 -10.31 2.04 -6.69
C VAL A 30 -11.36 1.67 -5.66
N ILE A 31 -10.95 1.49 -4.43
CA ILE A 31 -11.80 1.12 -3.29
C ILE A 31 -11.77 2.26 -2.26
N PHE A 32 -12.93 2.83 -1.95
CA PHE A 32 -13.02 3.81 -0.87
C PHE A 32 -12.97 3.11 0.50
N THR A 33 -12.16 3.67 1.38
CA THR A 33 -11.96 3.22 2.76
C THR A 33 -12.18 4.39 3.72
N SER A 34 -12.12 4.16 5.02
CA SER A 34 -12.16 5.25 6.00
C SER A 34 -10.80 5.94 6.21
N GLY A 35 -9.77 5.53 5.50
CA GLY A 35 -8.40 6.09 5.56
C GLY A 35 -7.33 5.05 5.25
N THR A 36 -6.07 5.47 5.23
CA THR A 36 -4.91 4.62 4.96
C THR A 36 -4.88 3.37 5.84
N THR A 37 -5.06 3.52 7.14
CA THR A 37 -5.06 2.40 8.10
C THR A 37 -6.12 1.35 7.76
N ALA A 38 -7.32 1.78 7.37
CA ALA A 38 -8.39 0.86 6.98
C ALA A 38 -8.03 0.12 5.68
N GLY A 39 -7.44 0.81 4.71
CA GLY A 39 -6.95 0.19 3.47
C GLY A 39 -5.89 -0.87 3.72
N ILE A 40 -4.88 -0.56 4.54
CA ILE A 40 -3.84 -1.54 4.90
C ILE A 40 -4.41 -2.74 5.65
N ASN A 41 -5.31 -2.51 6.63
CA ASN A 41 -5.95 -3.61 7.35
C ASN A 41 -6.79 -4.50 6.41
N LEU A 42 -7.47 -3.93 5.42
CA LEU A 42 -8.24 -4.68 4.43
C LEU A 42 -7.32 -5.61 3.63
N VAL A 43 -6.20 -5.09 3.11
CA VAL A 43 -5.21 -5.91 2.39
C VAL A 43 -4.59 -6.95 3.31
N ALA A 44 -4.15 -6.57 4.51
CA ALA A 44 -3.50 -7.49 5.45
C ALA A 44 -4.42 -8.65 5.85
N ALA A 45 -5.70 -8.38 6.11
CA ALA A 45 -6.66 -9.41 6.46
C ALA A 45 -6.96 -10.37 5.29
N GLY A 46 -7.15 -9.83 4.08
CA GLY A 46 -7.36 -10.63 2.87
C GLY A 46 -6.14 -11.45 2.51
N PHE A 47 -4.98 -10.82 2.52
CA PHE A 47 -3.70 -11.47 2.18
C PHE A 47 -3.32 -12.56 3.19
N ALA A 48 -3.47 -12.30 4.49
CA ALA A 48 -3.23 -13.30 5.53
C ALA A 48 -4.08 -14.55 5.34
N ARG A 49 -5.35 -14.36 4.99
CA ARG A 49 -6.29 -15.48 4.80
C ARG A 49 -5.97 -16.33 3.58
N SER A 50 -5.49 -15.72 2.51
CA SER A 50 -5.36 -16.37 1.20
C SER A 50 -3.94 -16.82 0.87
N PHE A 51 -2.93 -16.13 1.39
CA PHE A 51 -1.54 -16.26 0.92
C PHE A 51 -0.49 -16.46 2.02
N LEU A 52 -0.84 -16.30 3.32
CA LEU A 52 0.12 -16.49 4.40
C LEU A 52 -0.09 -17.79 5.14
N SER A 53 1.02 -18.47 5.36
CA SER A 53 1.12 -19.71 6.12
C SER A 53 2.34 -19.68 7.04
N LYS A 54 2.46 -20.68 7.92
CA LYS A 54 3.61 -20.82 8.81
C LYS A 54 4.91 -20.95 8.01
N GLY A 55 5.87 -20.09 8.33
CA GLY A 55 7.18 -20.02 7.67
C GLY A 55 7.27 -19.01 6.53
N ASP A 56 6.14 -18.46 6.08
CA ASP A 56 6.13 -17.33 5.15
C ASP A 56 6.55 -16.04 5.85
N LYS A 57 6.92 -15.03 5.07
CA LYS A 57 7.39 -13.75 5.57
C LYS A 57 6.63 -12.58 4.93
N VAL A 58 6.42 -11.54 5.72
CA VAL A 58 6.04 -10.21 5.25
C VAL A 58 7.21 -9.27 5.59
N VAL A 59 7.66 -8.49 4.61
CA VAL A 59 8.72 -7.51 4.82
C VAL A 59 8.12 -6.11 4.93
N VAL A 60 8.56 -5.35 5.94
CA VAL A 60 8.26 -3.91 6.11
C VAL A 60 9.55 -3.13 6.26
N SER A 61 9.55 -1.83 5.98
CA SER A 61 10.75 -1.03 6.24
C SER A 61 10.84 -0.56 7.71
N ARG A 62 12.02 -0.18 8.15
CA ARG A 62 12.27 0.39 9.48
C ARG A 62 11.57 1.74 9.69
N VAL A 63 11.22 2.45 8.63
CA VAL A 63 10.67 3.81 8.68
C VAL A 63 9.16 3.87 8.44
N GLU A 64 8.47 2.74 8.62
CA GLU A 64 7.02 2.66 8.47
C GLU A 64 6.26 3.38 9.60
N HIS A 65 5.12 3.94 9.25
CA HIS A 65 4.11 4.34 10.24
C HIS A 65 3.47 3.09 10.87
N HIS A 66 3.02 3.18 12.12
CA HIS A 66 2.35 2.07 12.82
C HIS A 66 1.19 1.45 12.04
N SER A 67 0.47 2.25 11.25
CA SER A 67 -0.60 1.75 10.38
C SER A 67 -0.13 0.74 9.33
N ASN A 68 1.17 0.76 8.98
CA ASN A 68 1.79 -0.19 8.05
C ASN A 68 2.74 -1.18 8.74
N ILE A 69 2.65 -1.32 10.05
CA ILE A 69 3.37 -2.33 10.85
C ILE A 69 2.39 -3.24 11.55
N VAL A 70 1.50 -2.67 12.36
CA VAL A 70 0.62 -3.42 13.27
C VAL A 70 -0.32 -4.40 12.53
N PRO A 71 -0.96 -4.05 11.40
CA PRO A 71 -1.77 -5.00 10.65
C PRO A 71 -0.99 -6.24 10.20
N TRP A 72 0.27 -6.05 9.79
CA TRP A 72 1.15 -7.15 9.38
C TRP A 72 1.62 -8.00 10.55
N GLN A 73 1.88 -7.39 11.74
CA GLN A 73 2.15 -8.15 12.97
C GLN A 73 0.97 -9.06 13.33
N ILE A 74 -0.25 -8.53 13.25
CA ILE A 74 -1.46 -9.30 13.53
C ILE A 74 -1.62 -10.42 12.50
N ALA A 75 -1.44 -10.14 11.21
CA ALA A 75 -1.51 -11.11 10.13
C ALA A 75 -0.50 -12.26 10.33
N CYS A 76 0.76 -11.94 10.60
CA CYS A 76 1.83 -12.90 10.84
C CYS A 76 1.57 -13.73 12.10
N ASN A 77 1.16 -13.12 13.21
CA ASN A 77 0.84 -13.83 14.44
C ASN A 77 -0.31 -14.84 14.25
N ASN A 78 -1.31 -14.48 13.46
CA ASN A 78 -2.48 -15.35 13.22
C ASN A 78 -2.18 -16.52 12.29
N THR A 79 -1.20 -16.40 11.41
CA THR A 79 -0.85 -17.40 10.39
C THR A 79 0.40 -18.22 10.73
N GLY A 80 1.19 -17.76 11.71
CA GLY A 80 2.51 -18.33 12.01
C GLY A 80 3.59 -17.88 11.02
N ALA A 81 3.33 -16.86 10.21
CA ALA A 81 4.30 -16.18 9.38
C ALA A 81 5.20 -15.27 10.23
N GLU A 82 6.28 -14.77 9.63
CA GLU A 82 7.25 -13.88 10.26
C GLU A 82 7.16 -12.46 9.68
N LEU A 83 7.23 -11.44 10.54
CA LEU A 83 7.40 -10.05 10.12
C LEU A 83 8.88 -9.70 10.13
N VAL A 84 9.43 -9.40 8.95
CA VAL A 84 10.84 -9.04 8.76
C VAL A 84 10.95 -7.54 8.51
N VAL A 85 11.99 -6.92 9.06
CA VAL A 85 12.22 -5.47 8.89
C VAL A 85 13.42 -5.25 7.98
N ALA A 86 13.20 -4.58 6.85
CA ALA A 86 14.27 -4.07 6.00
C ALA A 86 14.88 -2.83 6.65
N GLU A 87 16.19 -2.85 6.86
CA GLU A 87 16.92 -1.79 7.54
C GLU A 87 17.13 -0.56 6.61
N VAL A 88 17.46 0.57 7.22
CA VAL A 88 17.80 1.82 6.54
C VAL A 88 19.23 2.22 6.86
N ASP A 89 19.78 3.14 6.08
CA ASP A 89 21.09 3.72 6.38
C ASP A 89 21.05 4.65 7.61
N GLU A 90 22.21 5.19 8.00
CA GLU A 90 22.35 6.12 9.14
C GLU A 90 21.55 7.42 8.96
N CYS A 91 21.18 7.77 7.72
CA CYS A 91 20.33 8.90 7.39
C CYS A 91 18.83 8.56 7.32
N GLY A 92 18.46 7.31 7.63
CA GLY A 92 17.08 6.82 7.55
C GLY A 92 16.57 6.58 6.13
N ARG A 93 17.47 6.40 5.16
CA ARG A 93 17.11 6.15 3.76
C ARG A 93 17.01 4.67 3.50
N LEU A 94 15.94 4.28 2.83
CA LEU A 94 15.76 2.93 2.32
C LEU A 94 16.34 2.85 0.91
N SER A 95 17.24 1.90 0.66
CA SER A 95 17.72 1.62 -0.69
C SER A 95 17.06 0.38 -1.28
N ALA A 96 17.00 0.31 -2.60
CA ALA A 96 16.51 -0.89 -3.29
C ALA A 96 17.37 -2.13 -2.99
N GLU A 97 18.67 -1.95 -2.79
CA GLU A 97 19.61 -3.03 -2.44
C GLU A 97 19.36 -3.56 -1.03
N THR A 98 19.11 -2.68 -0.06
CA THR A 98 18.79 -3.10 1.32
C THR A 98 17.48 -3.88 1.38
N VAL A 99 16.47 -3.44 0.62
CA VAL A 99 15.21 -4.16 0.50
C VAL A 99 15.45 -5.51 -0.18
N ASP A 100 16.15 -5.54 -1.32
CA ASP A 100 16.44 -6.77 -2.08
C ASP A 100 17.14 -7.84 -1.23
N ALA A 101 18.03 -7.42 -0.33
CA ALA A 101 18.72 -8.31 0.61
C ALA A 101 17.76 -8.92 1.65
N SER A 102 16.60 -8.31 1.90
CA SER A 102 15.57 -8.80 2.81
C SER A 102 14.53 -9.70 2.13
N LEU A 103 14.59 -9.83 0.79
CA LEU A 103 13.62 -10.57 -0.01
C LEU A 103 14.17 -11.95 -0.37
N ASP A 104 13.79 -12.98 0.38
CA ASP A 104 14.06 -14.39 0.07
C ASP A 104 12.81 -15.10 -0.49
N GLU A 105 12.92 -16.40 -0.77
CA GLU A 105 11.86 -17.24 -1.35
C GLU A 105 10.62 -17.41 -0.47
N ASN A 106 10.74 -17.13 0.82
CA ASN A 106 9.62 -17.23 1.77
C ASN A 106 8.83 -15.92 1.88
N VAL A 107 9.33 -14.82 1.30
CA VAL A 107 8.63 -13.53 1.35
C VAL A 107 7.42 -13.55 0.42
N LYS A 108 6.24 -13.25 0.96
CA LYS A 108 4.97 -13.23 0.23
C LYS A 108 4.47 -11.83 -0.08
N LEU A 109 4.91 -10.83 0.67
CA LEU A 109 4.51 -9.45 0.47
C LEU A 109 5.57 -8.50 1.04
N LEU A 110 5.78 -7.40 0.35
CA LEU A 110 6.56 -6.25 0.80
C LEU A 110 5.61 -5.07 1.05
N ALA A 111 5.68 -4.43 2.22
CA ALA A 111 4.90 -3.23 2.53
C ALA A 111 5.85 -2.08 2.90
N VAL A 112 5.83 -0.99 2.11
CA VAL A 112 6.78 0.12 2.26
C VAL A 112 6.10 1.48 2.13
N THR A 113 6.56 2.45 2.93
CA THR A 113 6.12 3.84 2.81
C THR A 113 6.83 4.56 1.66
N GLN A 114 6.09 5.37 0.90
CA GLN A 114 6.66 6.19 -0.16
C GLN A 114 7.44 7.38 0.40
N VAL A 115 6.90 8.02 1.43
CA VAL A 115 7.54 9.14 2.12
C VAL A 115 7.38 8.95 3.63
N SER A 116 8.48 8.96 4.36
CA SER A 116 8.43 8.84 5.83
C SER A 116 7.75 10.05 6.46
N ASN A 117 6.76 9.82 7.30
CA ASN A 117 6.06 10.88 8.04
C ASN A 117 6.91 11.51 9.15
N VAL A 118 7.98 10.85 9.56
CA VAL A 118 8.89 11.31 10.64
C VAL A 118 10.11 12.00 10.05
N LEU A 119 10.76 11.35 9.08
CA LEU A 119 12.04 11.81 8.53
C LEU A 119 11.88 12.67 7.27
N GLY A 120 10.72 12.63 6.59
CA GLY A 120 10.50 13.31 5.32
C GLY A 120 11.31 12.74 4.14
N VAL A 121 11.96 11.61 4.33
CA VAL A 121 12.74 10.94 3.28
C VAL A 121 11.77 10.33 2.26
N ILE A 122 12.05 10.58 0.97
CA ILE A 122 11.35 9.96 -0.16
C ILE A 122 12.09 8.67 -0.51
N ASN A 123 11.40 7.54 -0.46
CA ASN A 123 11.96 6.24 -0.78
C ASN A 123 11.87 5.96 -2.29
N PRO A 124 12.85 5.26 -2.89
CA PRO A 124 12.89 4.93 -4.32
C PRO A 124 11.93 3.78 -4.67
N ILE A 125 10.61 4.05 -4.59
CA ILE A 125 9.57 3.02 -4.70
C ILE A 125 9.66 2.25 -6.00
N LYS A 126 9.91 2.92 -7.13
CA LYS A 126 9.95 2.26 -8.45
C LYS A 126 11.05 1.20 -8.50
N GLU A 127 12.23 1.52 -7.99
CA GLU A 127 13.37 0.60 -7.94
C GLU A 127 13.10 -0.54 -6.95
N ILE A 128 12.49 -0.24 -5.81
CA ILE A 128 12.10 -1.23 -4.78
C ILE A 128 11.07 -2.22 -5.35
N VAL A 129 10.03 -1.71 -6.01
CA VAL A 129 8.99 -2.53 -6.64
C VAL A 129 9.60 -3.43 -7.72
N ALA A 130 10.48 -2.89 -8.56
CA ALA A 130 11.15 -3.68 -9.60
C ALA A 130 11.97 -4.86 -9.00
N LYS A 131 12.64 -4.65 -7.85
CA LYS A 131 13.37 -5.72 -7.15
C LYS A 131 12.43 -6.78 -6.59
N ALA A 132 11.30 -6.38 -5.98
CA ALA A 132 10.31 -7.30 -5.44
C ALA A 132 9.64 -8.11 -6.55
N HIS A 133 9.22 -7.47 -7.64
CA HIS A 133 8.58 -8.13 -8.78
C HIS A 133 9.52 -9.09 -9.51
N ALA A 134 10.84 -8.81 -9.56
CA ALA A 134 11.82 -9.75 -10.11
C ALA A 134 11.86 -11.09 -9.34
N LYS A 135 11.33 -11.10 -8.10
CA LYS A 135 11.20 -12.30 -7.24
C LYS A 135 9.75 -12.77 -7.10
N GLY A 136 8.81 -12.18 -7.86
CA GLY A 136 7.38 -12.50 -7.80
C GLY A 136 6.68 -12.06 -6.53
N ILE A 137 7.21 -11.05 -5.83
CA ILE A 137 6.69 -10.55 -4.54
C ILE A 137 5.86 -9.29 -4.79
N PRO A 138 4.55 -9.30 -4.46
CA PRO A 138 3.70 -8.12 -4.55
C PRO A 138 4.08 -7.05 -3.53
N VAL A 139 3.79 -5.78 -3.87
CA VAL A 139 4.17 -4.63 -3.07
C VAL A 139 2.96 -3.77 -2.71
N LEU A 140 2.76 -3.54 -1.41
CA LEU A 140 1.88 -2.50 -0.89
C LEU A 140 2.69 -1.23 -0.60
N VAL A 141 2.27 -0.13 -1.17
CA VAL A 141 2.86 1.20 -0.94
C VAL A 141 1.95 2.03 -0.04
N ASP A 142 2.44 2.40 1.15
CA ASP A 142 1.81 3.43 1.97
C ASP A 142 2.13 4.81 1.37
N GLY A 143 1.15 5.35 0.66
CA GLY A 143 1.20 6.65 0.00
C GLY A 143 0.65 7.80 0.84
N ALA A 144 0.41 7.61 2.15
CA ALA A 144 -0.23 8.63 2.99
C ALA A 144 0.49 9.99 2.95
N GLN A 145 1.80 10.01 2.90
CA GLN A 145 2.59 11.22 2.68
C GLN A 145 2.98 11.39 1.20
N GLY A 146 3.20 10.29 0.48
CA GLY A 146 3.58 10.31 -0.92
C GLY A 146 2.60 11.05 -1.80
N ILE A 147 1.30 10.81 -1.64
CA ILE A 147 0.24 11.43 -2.45
C ILE A 147 0.21 12.97 -2.36
N VAL A 148 0.75 13.52 -1.28
CA VAL A 148 0.81 14.98 -1.05
C VAL A 148 2.06 15.61 -1.65
N HIS A 149 3.19 14.89 -1.58
CA HIS A 149 4.51 15.45 -1.84
C HIS A 149 5.12 14.98 -3.17
N CYS A 150 4.58 13.92 -3.77
CA CYS A 150 5.06 13.35 -5.02
C CYS A 150 3.93 13.34 -6.06
N ALA A 151 4.26 13.62 -7.31
CA ALA A 151 3.37 13.24 -8.40
C ALA A 151 3.26 11.71 -8.41
N THR A 152 2.05 11.18 -8.19
CA THR A 152 1.84 9.74 -8.06
C THR A 152 1.04 9.22 -9.24
N ASP A 153 1.63 8.29 -9.98
CA ASP A 153 0.97 7.42 -10.95
C ASP A 153 1.24 5.97 -10.53
N VAL A 154 0.19 5.25 -10.14
CA VAL A 154 0.31 3.89 -9.59
C VAL A 154 0.84 2.89 -10.62
N LYS A 155 0.63 3.16 -11.92
CA LYS A 155 1.17 2.33 -13.00
C LYS A 155 2.66 2.58 -13.21
N GLU A 156 3.10 3.83 -13.15
CA GLU A 156 4.53 4.16 -13.24
C GLU A 156 5.31 3.62 -12.05
N LEU A 157 4.68 3.59 -10.86
CA LEU A 157 5.24 2.94 -9.67
C LEU A 157 5.20 1.41 -9.76
N ASP A 158 4.30 0.88 -10.58
CA ASP A 158 3.97 -0.55 -10.71
C ASP A 158 3.55 -1.18 -9.37
N ALA A 159 2.99 -0.39 -8.46
CA ALA A 159 2.53 -0.85 -7.16
C ALA A 159 1.34 -1.83 -7.31
N ASP A 160 1.33 -2.92 -6.54
CA ASP A 160 0.21 -3.86 -6.52
C ASP A 160 -0.94 -3.32 -5.67
N PHE A 161 -0.59 -2.63 -4.57
CA PHE A 161 -1.51 -1.89 -3.73
C PHE A 161 -0.94 -0.51 -3.42
N TYR A 162 -1.80 0.51 -3.40
CA TYR A 162 -1.45 1.87 -2.99
C TYR A 162 -2.55 2.43 -2.10
N VAL A 163 -2.19 2.99 -0.94
CA VAL A 163 -3.16 3.46 0.05
C VAL A 163 -2.86 4.88 0.50
N PHE A 164 -3.92 5.68 0.69
CA PHE A 164 -3.78 7.01 1.28
C PHE A 164 -5.07 7.48 1.96
N SER A 165 -4.98 8.56 2.73
CA SER A 165 -6.11 9.20 3.42
C SER A 165 -6.46 10.53 2.76
N GLY A 166 -7.75 10.78 2.54
CA GLY A 166 -8.24 11.98 1.87
C GLY A 166 -7.88 13.28 2.59
N HIS A 167 -7.89 13.27 3.95
CA HIS A 167 -7.54 14.47 4.73
C HIS A 167 -6.10 14.95 4.50
N LYS A 168 -5.21 14.11 3.99
CA LYS A 168 -3.85 14.51 3.61
C LYS A 168 -3.82 15.38 2.35
N ILE A 169 -4.82 15.24 1.48
CA ILE A 169 -4.99 16.02 0.24
C ILE A 169 -6.20 16.96 0.32
N PHE A 170 -6.45 17.54 1.50
CA PHE A 170 -7.49 18.54 1.76
C PHE A 170 -8.95 18.06 1.64
N ALA A 171 -9.19 16.74 1.52
CA ALA A 171 -10.52 16.17 1.60
C ALA A 171 -10.98 16.04 3.07
N PRO A 172 -12.27 15.77 3.35
CA PRO A 172 -12.75 15.52 4.69
C PRO A 172 -12.05 14.34 5.37
N THR A 173 -12.06 14.32 6.70
CA THR A 173 -11.68 13.12 7.49
C THR A 173 -12.69 12.00 7.28
N GLY A 174 -12.27 10.75 7.54
CA GLY A 174 -13.16 9.59 7.45
C GLY A 174 -13.29 9.00 6.04
N ILE A 175 -12.50 9.50 5.08
CA ILE A 175 -12.37 8.92 3.76
C ILE A 175 -10.90 8.68 3.40
N GLY A 176 -10.63 7.58 2.76
CA GLY A 176 -9.35 7.22 2.15
C GLY A 176 -9.57 6.35 0.93
N LEU A 177 -8.48 5.95 0.34
CA LEU A 177 -8.49 5.17 -0.88
C LEU A 177 -7.48 4.04 -0.78
N LEU A 178 -7.90 2.88 -1.26
CA LEU A 178 -7.06 1.75 -1.61
C LEU A 178 -7.14 1.55 -3.12
N TYR A 179 -6.01 1.61 -3.78
CA TYR A 179 -5.81 1.06 -5.12
C TYR A 179 -5.31 -0.37 -4.99
N GLY A 180 -5.79 -1.26 -5.82
CA GLY A 180 -5.26 -2.61 -6.01
C GLY A 180 -5.30 -3.01 -7.46
N LYS A 181 -4.22 -3.63 -7.96
CA LYS A 181 -4.26 -4.25 -9.29
C LYS A 181 -5.40 -5.28 -9.33
N LYS A 182 -6.11 -5.36 -10.44
CA LYS A 182 -7.30 -6.20 -10.59
C LYS A 182 -7.05 -7.66 -10.21
N GLU A 183 -5.88 -8.19 -10.54
CA GLU A 183 -5.49 -9.58 -10.24
C GLU A 183 -5.41 -9.89 -8.73
N TRP A 184 -5.31 -8.87 -7.88
CA TRP A 184 -5.30 -9.01 -6.42
C TRP A 184 -6.65 -8.75 -5.77
N LEU A 185 -7.65 -8.26 -6.54
CA LEU A 185 -8.97 -7.89 -6.04
C LEU A 185 -10.06 -8.94 -6.38
N ASP A 186 -9.79 -9.86 -7.29
CA ASP A 186 -10.67 -10.97 -7.69
C ASP A 186 -10.44 -12.24 -6.76
#